data_f896768cd854392bca2f4d46eb6cdf14
#
_entry.id   f896768cd854392bca2f4d46eb6cdf14
#
_cell.length_a   1.000
_cell.length_b   1.000
_cell.length_c   1.000
_cell.angle_alpha   90.00
_cell.angle_beta   90.00
_cell.angle_gamma   90.00
#
_symmetry.space_group_name_H-M   'P 1'
#
loop_
_entity.id
_entity.type
_entity.pdbx_description
1 polymer ?
#
loop_
_entity_poly.entity_id
_entity_poly.type
_entity_poly.pdbx_seq_one_letter_code
_entity_poly.pdbx_strand_id
1 'polypeptide(L)'
;MLFRSFYSAASSVRLRLLLSVLTCLASILLLVLSTSAIVGDFSSYSQVFSAIMLGLLLAQALLSYDICLSGVVQALRLRFDQTSMLFVVLCAVIVDAFFAVLQGRTPFCTVASILLLLALWGRSLLYEARRRSLRAAGNMEDPVAAVREEKAWHGYDCIFRAPGDAEQFAVQLEMPDAGSRIMRFYTPVMTA
;
A
#
# COMPACT_ATOMS: atom_id res chain seq x y z
N MET A 1 21.53 -6.08 -14.34
CA MET A 1 20.63 -7.05 -13.68
C MET A 1 19.47 -6.39 -12.95
N LEU A 2 19.64 -5.31 -12.22
CA LEU A 2 18.61 -4.55 -11.49
C LEU A 2 17.38 -4.15 -12.34
N PHE A 3 17.59 -3.67 -13.56
CA PHE A 3 16.50 -3.24 -14.46
C PHE A 3 15.49 -4.36 -14.79
N ARG A 4 15.94 -5.59 -14.95
CA ARG A 4 15.09 -6.73 -15.30
C ARG A 4 14.21 -7.16 -14.13
N SER A 5 14.74 -7.10 -12.91
CA SER A 5 14.00 -7.44 -11.69
C SER A 5 12.90 -6.40 -11.37
N PHE A 6 13.17 -5.11 -11.58
CA PHE A 6 12.16 -4.06 -11.41
C PHE A 6 11.04 -4.12 -12.45
N TYR A 7 11.35 -4.54 -13.68
CA TYR A 7 10.34 -4.65 -14.74
C TYR A 7 9.36 -5.80 -14.49
N SER A 8 9.86 -6.95 -14.04
CA SER A 8 9.02 -8.09 -13.68
C SER A 8 8.18 -7.83 -12.44
N ALA A 9 8.74 -7.13 -11.45
CA ALA A 9 8.01 -6.73 -10.25
C ALA A 9 6.86 -5.75 -10.57
N ALA A 10 7.09 -4.77 -11.46
CA ALA A 10 6.05 -3.81 -11.82
C ALA A 10 4.86 -4.44 -12.58
N SER A 11 5.11 -5.44 -13.44
CA SER A 11 4.02 -6.14 -14.15
C SER A 11 3.19 -7.01 -13.21
N SER A 12 3.83 -7.70 -12.28
CA SER A 12 3.13 -8.52 -11.28
C SER A 12 2.28 -7.67 -10.32
N VAL A 13 2.75 -6.49 -9.94
CA VAL A 13 1.99 -5.56 -9.08
C VAL A 13 0.74 -5.04 -9.78
N ARG A 14 0.80 -4.74 -11.08
CA ARG A 14 -0.38 -4.29 -11.84
C ARG A 14 -1.46 -5.36 -11.92
N LEU A 15 -1.10 -6.61 -12.20
CA LEU A 15 -2.05 -7.73 -12.22
C LEU A 15 -2.70 -7.93 -10.84
N ARG A 16 -1.91 -7.91 -9.77
CA ARG A 16 -2.42 -8.01 -8.41
C ARG A 16 -3.34 -6.84 -8.06
N LEU A 17 -3.03 -5.64 -8.52
CA LEU A 17 -3.88 -4.47 -8.31
C LEU A 17 -5.24 -4.63 -9.01
N LEU A 18 -5.27 -5.10 -10.25
CA LEU A 18 -6.54 -5.37 -10.96
C LEU A 18 -7.37 -6.43 -10.23
N LEU A 19 -6.76 -7.54 -9.81
CA LEU A 19 -7.44 -8.57 -9.03
C LEU A 19 -7.94 -8.03 -7.69
N SER A 20 -7.15 -7.18 -7.03
CA SER A 20 -7.51 -6.52 -5.78
C SER A 20 -8.70 -5.56 -5.94
N VAL A 21 -8.80 -4.85 -7.06
CA VAL A 21 -9.97 -4.03 -7.39
C VAL A 21 -11.21 -4.90 -7.54
N LEU A 22 -11.11 -6.02 -8.26
CA LEU A 22 -12.24 -6.95 -8.46
C LEU A 22 -12.74 -7.54 -7.13
N THR A 23 -11.82 -7.99 -6.26
CA THR A 23 -12.19 -8.54 -4.94
C THR A 23 -12.79 -7.47 -4.03
N CYS A 24 -12.31 -6.23 -4.09
CA CYS A 24 -12.86 -5.11 -3.34
C CYS A 24 -14.27 -4.74 -3.83
N LEU A 25 -14.49 -4.67 -5.15
CA LEU A 25 -15.81 -4.43 -5.73
C LEU A 25 -16.80 -5.54 -5.35
N ALA A 26 -16.38 -6.80 -5.39
CA ALA A 26 -17.20 -7.92 -4.94
C ALA A 26 -17.59 -7.78 -3.46
N SER A 27 -16.65 -7.39 -2.60
CA SER A 27 -16.92 -7.15 -1.17
C SER A 27 -17.90 -6.01 -0.94
N ILE A 28 -17.78 -4.91 -1.69
CA ILE A 28 -18.72 -3.77 -1.62
C ILE A 28 -20.10 -4.19 -2.11
N LEU A 29 -20.18 -4.89 -3.24
CA LEU A 29 -21.45 -5.38 -3.79
C LEU A 29 -22.18 -6.28 -2.79
N LEU A 30 -21.44 -7.21 -2.18
CA LEU A 30 -21.98 -8.07 -1.15
C LEU A 30 -22.47 -7.28 0.07
N LEU A 31 -21.76 -6.26 0.51
CA LEU A 31 -22.20 -5.40 1.61
C LEU A 31 -23.50 -4.69 1.26
N VAL A 32 -23.59 -4.12 0.05
CA VAL A 32 -24.81 -3.44 -0.42
C VAL A 32 -25.98 -4.42 -0.52
N LEU A 33 -25.75 -5.63 -1.01
CA LEU A 33 -26.78 -6.68 -1.05
C LEU A 33 -27.23 -7.08 0.36
N SER A 34 -26.33 -7.13 1.34
CA SER A 34 -26.68 -7.46 2.73
C SER A 34 -27.49 -6.38 3.41
N THR A 35 -27.30 -5.12 3.04
CA THR A 35 -28.01 -3.98 3.63
C THR A 35 -29.31 -3.65 2.88
N SER A 36 -29.43 -4.09 1.60
CA SER A 36 -30.64 -3.84 0.81
C SER A 36 -31.75 -4.81 1.22
N ALA A 37 -32.91 -4.28 1.60
CA ALA A 37 -34.12 -5.06 1.92
C ALA A 37 -34.70 -5.87 0.72
N ILE A 38 -34.01 -5.87 -0.41
CA ILE A 38 -34.37 -6.55 -1.66
C ILE A 38 -34.24 -8.07 -1.55
N VAL A 39 -33.27 -8.53 -0.75
CA VAL A 39 -33.06 -9.96 -0.49
C VAL A 39 -33.85 -10.29 0.78
N GLY A 40 -35.09 -10.78 0.66
CA GLY A 40 -35.92 -11.20 1.79
C GLY A 40 -35.15 -12.07 2.80
N ASP A 41 -35.75 -12.55 3.83
CA ASP A 41 -35.20 -13.35 4.95
C ASP A 41 -33.68 -13.64 4.96
N PHE A 42 -32.91 -12.58 5.18
CA PHE A 42 -31.44 -12.62 5.21
C PHE A 42 -30.90 -13.41 6.42
N SER A 43 -31.76 -13.61 7.43
CA SER A 43 -31.37 -14.30 8.67
C SER A 43 -30.89 -15.73 8.45
N SER A 44 -31.49 -16.44 7.46
CA SER A 44 -31.11 -17.83 7.16
C SER A 44 -29.77 -17.98 6.44
N TYR A 45 -29.29 -16.93 5.78
CA TYR A 45 -28.06 -16.96 4.98
C TYR A 45 -26.92 -16.09 5.55
N SER A 46 -27.12 -15.47 6.71
CA SER A 46 -26.18 -14.52 7.28
C SER A 46 -24.79 -15.11 7.55
N GLN A 47 -24.73 -16.38 8.00
CA GLN A 47 -23.47 -17.08 8.25
C GLN A 47 -22.70 -17.37 6.97
N VAL A 48 -23.38 -17.85 5.93
CA VAL A 48 -22.75 -18.13 4.62
C VAL A 48 -22.20 -16.84 4.01
N PHE A 49 -22.95 -15.77 4.16
CA PHE A 49 -22.59 -14.46 3.66
C PHE A 49 -21.36 -13.89 4.36
N SER A 50 -21.32 -13.95 5.68
CA SER A 50 -20.14 -13.54 6.46
C SER A 50 -18.92 -14.39 6.14
N ALA A 51 -19.09 -15.70 5.90
CA ALA A 51 -18.00 -16.59 5.48
C ALA A 51 -17.45 -16.22 4.10
N ILE A 52 -18.31 -15.85 3.14
CA ILE A 52 -17.87 -15.37 1.82
C ILE A 52 -17.09 -14.07 1.96
N MET A 53 -17.57 -13.11 2.77
CA MET A 53 -16.87 -11.86 3.05
C MET A 53 -15.50 -12.08 3.66
N LEU A 54 -15.37 -13.00 4.61
CA LEU A 54 -14.09 -13.40 5.19
C LEU A 54 -13.16 -14.01 4.13
N GLY A 55 -13.71 -14.89 3.27
CA GLY A 55 -12.95 -15.49 2.15
C GLY A 55 -12.39 -14.45 1.19
N LEU A 56 -13.19 -13.43 0.83
CA LEU A 56 -12.75 -12.32 -0.01
C LEU A 56 -11.66 -11.47 0.67
N LEU A 57 -11.78 -11.22 1.98
CA LEU A 57 -10.75 -10.51 2.73
C LEU A 57 -9.43 -11.28 2.76
N LEU A 58 -9.48 -12.61 2.98
CA LEU A 58 -8.28 -13.45 2.95
C LEU A 58 -7.66 -13.48 1.54
N ALA A 59 -8.46 -13.57 0.48
CA ALA A 59 -7.97 -13.47 -0.89
C ALA A 59 -7.27 -12.11 -1.14
N GLN A 60 -7.86 -11.02 -0.65
CA GLN A 60 -7.27 -9.68 -0.72
C GLN A 60 -5.94 -9.61 0.05
N ALA A 61 -5.87 -10.19 1.24
CA ALA A 61 -4.64 -10.25 2.04
C ALA A 61 -3.53 -11.06 1.32
N LEU A 62 -3.90 -12.16 0.65
CA LEU A 62 -2.98 -12.95 -0.18
C LEU A 62 -2.47 -12.16 -1.40
N LEU A 63 -3.33 -11.40 -2.08
CA LEU A 63 -2.90 -10.51 -3.17
C LEU A 63 -1.94 -9.43 -2.70
N SER A 64 -2.07 -9.01 -1.44
CA SER A 64 -1.26 -7.97 -0.78
C SER A 64 -0.21 -8.57 0.17
N TYR A 65 0.20 -9.83 -0.03
CA TYR A 65 1.08 -10.55 0.91
C TYR A 65 2.38 -9.79 1.21
N ASP A 66 2.94 -9.08 0.23
CA ASP A 66 4.17 -8.30 0.38
C ASP A 66 4.00 -7.18 1.44
N ILE A 67 2.80 -6.58 1.50
CA ILE A 67 2.46 -5.53 2.46
C ILE A 67 2.26 -6.16 3.84
N CYS A 68 1.52 -7.26 3.90
CA CYS A 68 1.29 -8.00 5.14
C CYS A 68 2.60 -8.50 5.75
N LEU A 69 3.48 -9.10 4.93
CA LEU A 69 4.78 -9.62 5.39
C LEU A 69 5.69 -8.48 5.89
N SER A 70 5.74 -7.35 5.16
CA SER A 70 6.50 -6.18 5.61
C SER A 70 5.94 -5.61 6.91
N GLY A 71 4.61 -5.63 7.09
CA GLY A 71 3.94 -5.22 8.32
C GLY A 71 4.31 -6.09 9.51
N VAL A 72 4.30 -7.42 9.34
CA VAL A 72 4.73 -8.39 10.37
C VAL A 72 6.18 -8.13 10.78
N VAL A 73 7.09 -8.06 9.80
CA VAL A 73 8.53 -7.87 10.09
C VAL A 73 8.78 -6.55 10.82
N GLN A 74 8.08 -5.49 10.45
CA GLN A 74 8.23 -4.19 11.10
C GLN A 74 7.61 -4.18 12.49
N ALA A 75 6.45 -4.80 12.68
CA ALA A 75 5.82 -4.96 13.99
C ALA A 75 6.73 -5.74 14.95
N LEU A 76 7.33 -6.85 14.50
CA LEU A 76 8.28 -7.63 15.29
C LEU A 76 9.56 -6.86 15.65
N ARG A 77 9.99 -5.94 14.78
CA ARG A 77 11.14 -5.06 15.03
C ARG A 77 10.80 -3.82 15.87
N LEU A 78 9.56 -3.71 16.36
CA LEU A 78 9.05 -2.54 17.09
C LEU A 78 9.26 -1.22 16.31
N ARG A 79 9.35 -1.32 14.99
CA ARG A 79 9.38 -0.16 14.09
C ARG A 79 7.97 0.08 13.60
N PHE A 80 7.25 0.95 14.27
CA PHE A 80 5.91 1.32 13.88
C PHE A 80 5.99 2.20 12.62
N ASP A 81 5.53 1.63 11.51
CA ASP A 81 5.38 2.30 10.23
C ASP A 81 3.95 2.08 9.74
N GLN A 82 3.54 2.79 8.70
CA GLN A 82 2.20 2.67 8.11
C GLN A 82 1.82 1.22 7.79
N THR A 83 2.77 0.39 7.35
CA THR A 83 2.54 -1.02 7.04
C THR A 83 2.29 -1.88 8.28
N SER A 84 2.93 -1.58 9.41
CA SER A 84 2.70 -2.28 10.67
C SER A 84 1.32 -1.98 11.25
N MET A 85 0.89 -0.71 11.18
CA MET A 85 -0.45 -0.30 11.61
C MET A 85 -1.54 -0.99 10.77
N LEU A 86 -1.36 -1.04 9.45
CA LEU A 86 -2.29 -1.71 8.55
C LEU A 86 -2.37 -3.21 8.85
N PHE A 87 -1.26 -3.85 9.20
CA PHE A 87 -1.23 -5.25 9.60
C PHE A 87 -2.01 -5.49 10.91
N VAL A 88 -1.85 -4.63 11.92
CA VAL A 88 -2.60 -4.73 13.19
C VAL A 88 -4.10 -4.59 12.94
N VAL A 89 -4.52 -3.61 12.14
CA VAL A 89 -5.93 -3.43 11.74
C VAL A 89 -6.45 -4.67 11.02
N LEU A 90 -5.67 -5.24 10.09
CA LEU A 90 -6.05 -6.46 9.37
C LEU A 90 -6.27 -7.63 10.34
N CYS A 91 -5.37 -7.85 11.29
CA CYS A 91 -5.52 -8.88 12.31
C CYS A 91 -6.81 -8.68 13.13
N ALA A 92 -7.08 -7.45 13.58
CA ALA A 92 -8.28 -7.14 14.34
C ALA A 92 -9.56 -7.42 13.52
N VAL A 93 -9.58 -7.05 12.24
CA VAL A 93 -10.73 -7.31 11.35
C VAL A 93 -10.89 -8.80 11.05
N ILE A 94 -9.83 -9.57 10.90
CA ILE A 94 -9.92 -11.03 10.71
C ILE A 94 -10.55 -11.68 11.96
N VAL A 95 -10.13 -11.27 13.15
CA VAL A 95 -10.70 -11.75 14.42
C VAL A 95 -12.19 -11.36 14.51
N ASP A 96 -12.53 -10.10 14.22
CA ASP A 96 -13.92 -9.65 14.18
C ASP A 96 -14.76 -10.45 13.18
N ALA A 97 -14.23 -10.69 11.98
CA ALA A 97 -14.91 -11.46 10.95
C ALA A 97 -15.16 -12.91 11.36
N PHE A 98 -14.21 -13.52 12.07
CA PHE A 98 -14.38 -14.87 12.59
C PHE A 98 -15.53 -14.93 13.61
N PHE A 99 -15.59 -13.99 14.56
CA PHE A 99 -16.71 -13.88 15.49
C PHE A 99 -18.04 -13.54 14.79
N ALA A 100 -18.00 -12.70 13.75
CA ALA A 100 -19.17 -12.36 12.97
C ALA A 100 -19.78 -13.57 12.25
N VAL A 101 -18.95 -14.49 11.72
CA VAL A 101 -19.41 -15.76 11.14
C VAL A 101 -20.12 -16.62 12.19
N LEU A 102 -19.57 -16.71 13.43
CA LEU A 102 -20.18 -17.48 14.49
C LEU A 102 -21.51 -16.89 14.97
N GLN A 103 -21.61 -15.57 15.02
CA GLN A 103 -22.79 -14.84 15.48
C GLN A 103 -23.83 -14.55 14.39
N GLY A 104 -23.50 -14.81 13.13
CA GLY A 104 -24.38 -14.51 12.00
C GLY A 104 -24.57 -13.00 11.76
N ARG A 105 -23.59 -12.15 12.11
CA ARG A 105 -23.64 -10.70 11.85
C ARG A 105 -22.76 -10.32 10.65
N THR A 106 -22.98 -9.14 10.10
CA THR A 106 -22.16 -8.61 9.00
C THR A 106 -20.79 -8.14 9.51
N PRO A 107 -19.67 -8.67 8.99
CA PRO A 107 -18.32 -8.29 9.41
C PRO A 107 -17.87 -6.98 8.75
N PHE A 108 -16.90 -6.29 9.37
CA PHE A 108 -16.28 -5.08 8.81
C PHE A 108 -15.22 -5.35 7.73
N CYS A 109 -15.27 -6.49 7.05
CA CYS A 109 -14.29 -6.91 6.04
C CYS A 109 -14.12 -5.91 4.89
N THR A 110 -15.17 -5.22 4.48
CA THR A 110 -15.16 -4.29 3.34
C THR A 110 -14.22 -3.10 3.60
N VAL A 111 -14.20 -2.57 4.82
CA VAL A 111 -13.32 -1.45 5.17
C VAL A 111 -11.85 -1.88 5.07
N ALA A 112 -11.51 -3.05 5.60
CA ALA A 112 -10.16 -3.59 5.50
C ALA A 112 -9.75 -3.89 4.04
N SER A 113 -10.68 -4.38 3.22
CA SER A 113 -10.45 -4.59 1.78
C SER A 113 -10.12 -3.29 1.06
N ILE A 114 -10.83 -2.20 1.34
CA ILE A 114 -10.54 -0.87 0.77
C ILE A 114 -9.16 -0.38 1.22
N LEU A 115 -8.82 -0.53 2.50
CA LEU A 115 -7.52 -0.11 3.03
C LEU A 115 -6.36 -0.89 2.36
N LEU A 116 -6.50 -2.20 2.18
CA LEU A 116 -5.51 -3.03 1.48
C LEU A 116 -5.38 -2.63 0.01
N LEU A 117 -6.50 -2.33 -0.67
CA LEU A 117 -6.48 -1.84 -2.04
C LEU A 117 -5.73 -0.52 -2.16
N LEU A 118 -6.02 0.44 -1.29
CA LEU A 118 -5.35 1.75 -1.27
C LEU A 118 -3.85 1.61 -0.98
N ALA A 119 -3.47 0.73 -0.05
CA ALA A 119 -2.07 0.45 0.25
C ALA A 119 -1.33 -0.18 -0.96
N LEU A 120 -1.97 -1.12 -1.65
CA LEU A 120 -1.41 -1.74 -2.86
C LEU A 120 -1.30 -0.71 -4.00
N TRP A 121 -2.30 0.15 -4.17
CA TRP A 121 -2.26 1.24 -5.14
C TRP A 121 -1.12 2.24 -4.85
N GLY A 122 -0.99 2.70 -3.60
CA GLY A 122 0.11 3.57 -3.18
C GLY A 122 1.48 2.94 -3.48
N ARG A 123 1.62 1.64 -3.22
CA ARG A 123 2.85 0.89 -3.55
C ARG A 123 3.10 0.83 -5.06
N SER A 124 2.06 0.64 -5.86
CA SER A 124 2.18 0.64 -7.33
C SER A 124 2.66 1.99 -7.88
N LEU A 125 2.14 3.09 -7.34
CA LEU A 125 2.57 4.46 -7.70
C LEU A 125 4.04 4.69 -7.33
N LEU A 126 4.47 4.23 -6.16
CA LEU A 126 5.86 4.32 -5.74
C LEU A 126 6.81 3.55 -6.68
N TYR A 127 6.42 2.33 -7.09
CA TYR A 127 7.19 1.56 -8.06
C TYR A 127 7.26 2.25 -9.43
N GLU A 128 6.16 2.84 -9.89
CA GLU A 128 6.17 3.61 -11.16
C GLU A 128 7.04 4.86 -11.08
N ALA A 129 6.98 5.60 -9.97
CA ALA A 129 7.83 6.76 -9.76
C ALA A 129 9.32 6.38 -9.78
N ARG A 130 9.70 5.35 -9.02
CA ARG A 130 11.09 4.83 -9.03
C ARG A 130 11.52 4.35 -10.42
N ARG A 131 10.64 3.66 -11.14
CA ARG A 131 10.92 3.20 -12.50
C ARG A 131 11.18 4.37 -13.46
N ARG A 132 10.39 5.45 -13.36
CA ARG A 132 10.59 6.66 -14.19
C ARG A 132 11.93 7.31 -13.87
N SER A 133 12.26 7.46 -12.58
CA SER A 133 13.54 8.04 -12.16
C SER A 133 14.74 7.21 -12.64
N LEU A 134 14.68 5.87 -12.52
CA LEU A 134 15.73 4.98 -13.00
C LEU A 134 15.88 5.03 -14.54
N ARG A 135 14.78 5.16 -15.28
CA ARG A 135 14.83 5.33 -16.74
C ARG A 135 15.47 6.65 -17.14
N ALA A 136 15.14 7.73 -16.43
CA ALA A 136 15.75 9.03 -16.68
C ALA A 136 17.27 8.97 -16.44
N ALA A 137 17.70 8.34 -15.34
CA ALA A 137 19.13 8.16 -15.05
C ALA A 137 19.86 7.25 -16.06
N GLY A 138 19.19 6.18 -16.54
CA GLY A 138 19.80 5.23 -17.48
C GLY A 138 19.93 5.74 -18.92
N ASN A 139 19.22 6.79 -19.30
CA ASN A 139 19.26 7.39 -20.65
C ASN A 139 20.19 8.62 -20.73
N MET A 140 20.87 8.99 -19.66
CA MET A 140 21.79 10.12 -19.64
C MET A 140 23.19 9.67 -20.05
N GLU A 141 23.68 10.13 -21.20
CA GLU A 141 25.07 10.02 -21.59
C GLU A 141 25.96 10.87 -20.67
N ASP A 142 25.46 12.08 -20.28
CA ASP A 142 26.12 12.95 -19.29
C ASP A 142 25.13 13.27 -18.15
N PRO A 143 25.24 12.63 -16.98
CA PRO A 143 24.34 12.92 -15.87
C PRO A 143 24.55 14.33 -15.34
N VAL A 144 23.47 15.09 -15.23
CA VAL A 144 23.49 16.46 -14.73
C VAL A 144 22.58 16.55 -13.50
N ALA A 145 23.14 17.07 -12.42
CA ALA A 145 22.40 17.39 -11.21
C ALA A 145 21.96 18.85 -11.22
N ALA A 146 20.73 19.11 -10.82
CA ALA A 146 20.25 20.45 -10.52
C ALA A 146 20.38 20.67 -9.00
N VAL A 147 21.28 21.56 -8.63
CA VAL A 147 21.53 21.92 -7.22
C VAL A 147 20.80 23.25 -6.95
N ARG A 148 19.90 23.25 -5.99
CA ARG A 148 19.24 24.48 -5.52
C ARG A 148 20.06 25.04 -4.34
N GLU A 149 20.57 26.25 -4.50
CA GLU A 149 21.16 27.03 -3.42
C GLU A 149 20.19 28.12 -2.98
N GLU A 150 19.86 28.11 -1.70
CA GLU A 150 18.96 29.11 -1.11
C GLU A 150 19.69 30.43 -0.94
N LYS A 151 19.08 31.53 -1.42
CA LYS A 151 19.58 32.90 -1.26
C LYS A 151 21.00 33.15 -1.84
N ALA A 152 21.41 32.32 -2.82
CA ALA A 152 22.78 32.39 -3.37
C ALA A 152 23.05 33.67 -4.15
N TRP A 153 22.04 34.32 -4.73
CA TRP A 153 22.24 35.56 -5.49
C TRP A 153 21.21 36.62 -5.12
N HIS A 154 21.68 37.72 -4.52
CA HIS A 154 20.85 38.87 -4.10
C HIS A 154 19.60 38.48 -3.29
N GLY A 155 19.66 37.38 -2.52
CA GLY A 155 18.54 36.89 -1.71
C GLY A 155 17.54 36.01 -2.47
N TYR A 156 17.80 35.71 -3.75
CA TYR A 156 17.00 34.78 -4.56
C TYR A 156 17.61 33.37 -4.56
N ASP A 157 16.76 32.38 -4.62
CA ASP A 157 17.17 30.97 -4.77
C ASP A 157 17.70 30.77 -6.20
N CYS A 158 18.87 30.18 -6.33
CA CYS A 158 19.47 29.87 -7.60
C CYS A 158 19.48 28.36 -7.85
N ILE A 159 19.27 27.96 -9.11
CA ILE A 159 19.42 26.56 -9.53
C ILE A 159 20.66 26.50 -10.44
N PHE A 160 21.66 25.79 -9.98
CA PHE A 160 22.89 25.57 -10.73
C PHE A 160 22.90 24.19 -11.36
N ARG A 161 23.47 24.12 -12.56
CA ARG A 161 23.77 22.87 -13.24
C ARG A 161 25.14 22.38 -12.77
N ALA A 162 25.19 21.19 -12.14
CA ALA A 162 26.41 20.55 -11.70
C ALA A 162 26.58 19.19 -12.41
N PRO A 163 27.82 18.72 -12.61
CA PRO A 163 28.02 17.35 -13.07
C PRO A 163 27.39 16.39 -12.06
N GLY A 164 26.56 15.48 -12.52
CA GLY A 164 25.88 14.48 -11.70
C GLY A 164 26.68 13.18 -11.66
N ASP A 165 26.52 12.46 -10.55
CA ASP A 165 27.05 11.10 -10.39
C ASP A 165 25.91 10.11 -10.34
N ALA A 166 25.90 9.13 -11.26
CA ALA A 166 24.86 8.11 -11.34
C ALA A 166 24.83 7.21 -10.11
N GLU A 167 25.97 7.00 -9.43
CA GLU A 167 26.03 6.19 -8.21
C GLU A 167 25.41 6.94 -7.03
N GLN A 168 25.66 8.22 -6.86
CA GLN A 168 25.04 9.06 -5.83
C GLN A 168 23.53 9.17 -6.03
N PHE A 169 23.06 9.22 -7.27
CA PHE A 169 21.63 9.22 -7.57
C PHE A 169 20.96 7.92 -7.14
N ALA A 170 21.58 6.76 -7.35
CA ALA A 170 21.05 5.48 -6.89
C ALA A 170 20.94 5.43 -5.36
N VAL A 171 21.93 5.94 -4.64
CA VAL A 171 21.90 6.03 -3.15
C VAL A 171 20.78 6.98 -2.68
N GLN A 172 20.59 8.11 -3.34
CA GLN A 172 19.52 9.06 -2.99
C GLN A 172 18.11 8.47 -3.22
N LEU A 173 17.93 7.62 -4.24
CA LEU A 173 16.67 6.91 -4.47
C LEU A 173 16.31 5.91 -3.36
N GLU A 174 17.30 5.40 -2.64
CA GLU A 174 17.11 4.48 -1.52
C GLU A 174 16.87 5.22 -0.19
N MET A 175 17.13 6.54 -0.14
CA MET A 175 16.89 7.32 1.08
C MET A 175 15.40 7.38 1.41
N PRO A 176 15.03 7.22 2.69
CA PRO A 176 13.65 7.33 3.12
C PRO A 176 13.15 8.77 2.88
N ASP A 177 12.02 8.86 2.19
CA ASP A 177 11.33 10.11 1.91
C ASP A 177 10.94 10.85 3.19
N ALA A 178 10.82 12.18 3.12
CA ALA A 178 10.40 13.03 4.24
C ALA A 178 9.07 12.56 4.84
N GLY A 179 8.12 12.14 3.98
CA GLY A 179 6.84 11.57 4.40
C GLY A 179 6.99 10.32 5.25
N SER A 180 7.90 9.42 4.91
CA SER A 180 8.16 8.20 5.68
C SER A 180 8.82 8.49 7.03
N ARG A 181 9.62 9.55 7.14
CA ARG A 181 10.21 9.99 8.42
C ARG A 181 9.14 10.55 9.36
N ILE A 182 8.24 11.37 8.84
CA ILE A 182 7.12 11.93 9.60
C ILE A 182 6.20 10.81 10.08
N MET A 183 5.85 9.86 9.21
CA MET A 183 4.99 8.72 9.56
C MET A 183 5.60 7.84 10.66
N ARG A 184 6.91 7.63 10.68
CA ARG A 184 7.58 6.89 11.77
C ARG A 184 7.40 7.53 13.14
N PHE A 185 7.25 8.86 13.18
CA PHE A 185 7.02 9.58 14.42
C PHE A 185 5.55 9.54 14.86
N TYR A 186 4.62 9.69 13.91
CA TYR A 186 3.19 9.77 14.21
C TYR A 186 2.53 8.39 14.41
N THR A 187 3.01 7.34 13.77
CA THR A 187 2.40 6.01 13.86
C THR A 187 2.30 5.48 15.30
N PRO A 188 3.35 5.55 16.16
CA PRO A 188 3.24 5.08 17.55
C PRO A 188 2.26 5.92 18.37
N VAL A 189 2.10 7.21 18.06
CA VAL A 189 1.14 8.09 18.75
C VAL A 189 -0.31 7.74 18.36
N MET A 190 -0.52 7.29 17.13
CA MET A 190 -1.85 6.90 16.64
C MET A 190 -2.27 5.49 17.06
N THR A 191 -1.32 4.66 17.50
CA THR A 191 -1.58 3.27 17.93
C THR A 191 -1.69 3.12 19.45
N ALA A 192 -1.34 4.15 20.22
CA ALA A 192 -1.50 4.21 21.67
C ALA A 192 -2.90 4.70 22.06
#